data_8bcb8cfd7ad6b3ed02527ccc563d5c5a
#
_entry.id   8bcb8cfd7ad6b3ed02527ccc563d5c5a
#
_cell.length_a   1.000
_cell.length_b   1.000
_cell.length_c   1.000
_cell.angle_alpha   90.00
_cell.angle_beta   90.00
_cell.angle_gamma   90.00
#
_symmetry.space_group_name_H-M   'P 1'
#
loop_
_entity.id
_entity.type
_entity.pdbx_description
1 polymer ?
#
loop_
_entity_poly.entity_id
_entity_poly.type
_entity_poly.pdbx_seq_one_letter_code
_entity_poly.pdbx_strand_id
1 'polypeptide(L)'
;MGLHPIRFLRIMGLLDGLSLITLLFISMPLKYFADLPQFVTINGSIHGGIFILYLLAIAIVQLRIQWNIGWSFLAIFVAFIPFGNFVFDSKLKKMQPLLHIKPFPKQWLVYAIIFFSFFDLFVQLPIMSTYALSVGATTFVAGIVVGLYSFMNTFGNIFSGIYTDKIGAFRIL
;
A
#
# COMPACT_ATOMS: atom_id res chain seq x y z
N MET A 1 -5.04 -13.64 20.71
CA MET A 1 -3.95 -14.46 20.10
C MET A 1 -3.76 -13.99 18.66
N GLY A 2 -2.81 -13.10 18.39
CA GLY A 2 -2.58 -12.56 17.03
C GLY A 2 -1.83 -13.57 16.17
N LEU A 3 -2.19 -13.67 14.89
CA LEU A 3 -1.47 -14.47 13.91
C LEU A 3 -0.01 -14.00 13.83
N HIS A 4 0.94 -14.94 13.83
CA HIS A 4 2.35 -14.62 13.63
C HIS A 4 2.53 -13.92 12.27
N PRO A 5 3.25 -12.77 12.18
CA PRO A 5 3.34 -11.97 10.94
C PRO A 5 3.75 -12.78 9.72
N ILE A 6 4.71 -13.70 9.84
CA ILE A 6 5.11 -14.58 8.74
C ILE A 6 3.98 -15.53 8.32
N ARG A 7 3.20 -16.04 9.28
CA ARG A 7 2.05 -16.90 8.94
C ARG A 7 1.02 -16.14 8.14
N PHE A 8 0.77 -14.89 8.50
CA PHE A 8 -0.13 -14.01 7.74
C PHE A 8 0.42 -13.75 6.32
N LEU A 9 1.71 -13.41 6.19
CA LEU A 9 2.36 -13.23 4.88
C LEU A 9 2.27 -14.48 4.01
N ARG A 10 2.48 -15.67 4.58
CA ARG A 10 2.38 -16.94 3.88
C ARG A 10 0.97 -17.20 3.33
N ILE A 11 -0.06 -16.97 4.15
CA ILE A 11 -1.46 -17.13 3.73
C ILE A 11 -1.78 -16.15 2.59
N MET A 12 -1.43 -14.87 2.74
CA MET A 12 -1.66 -13.86 1.69
C MET A 12 -0.88 -14.17 0.42
N GLY A 13 0.37 -14.63 0.51
CA GLY A 13 1.16 -15.01 -0.65
C GLY A 13 0.62 -16.23 -1.40
N LEU A 14 0.08 -17.23 -0.69
CA LEU A 14 -0.58 -18.37 -1.33
C LEU A 14 -1.88 -17.98 -2.03
N LEU A 15 -2.67 -17.10 -1.41
CA LEU A 15 -3.90 -16.56 -2.03
C LEU A 15 -3.56 -15.71 -3.26
N ASP A 16 -2.53 -14.89 -3.18
CA ASP A 16 -2.05 -14.07 -4.30
C ASP A 16 -1.58 -14.95 -5.46
N GLY A 17 -0.74 -15.94 -5.21
CA GLY A 17 -0.28 -16.88 -6.22
C GLY A 17 -1.43 -17.67 -6.85
N LEU A 18 -2.41 -18.13 -6.07
CA LEU A 18 -3.58 -18.84 -6.59
C LEU A 18 -4.46 -17.93 -7.46
N SER A 19 -4.71 -16.70 -7.02
CA SER A 19 -5.50 -15.73 -7.78
C SER A 19 -4.82 -15.32 -9.09
N LEU A 20 -3.49 -15.19 -9.10
CA LEU A 20 -2.71 -14.94 -10.31
C LEU A 20 -2.80 -16.10 -11.30
N ILE A 21 -2.68 -17.34 -10.83
CA ILE A 21 -2.84 -18.55 -11.67
C ILE A 21 -4.26 -18.59 -12.26
N THR A 22 -5.29 -18.34 -11.45
CA THR A 22 -6.68 -18.29 -11.92
C THR A 22 -6.87 -17.20 -12.98
N LEU A 23 -6.27 -16.05 -12.78
CA LEU A 23 -6.34 -14.94 -13.73
C LEU A 23 -5.68 -15.33 -15.08
N LEU A 24 -4.47 -15.90 -15.04
CA LEU A 24 -3.70 -16.20 -16.24
C LEU A 24 -4.21 -17.44 -16.97
N PHE A 25 -4.56 -18.52 -16.27
CA PHE A 25 -4.88 -19.82 -16.89
C PHE A 25 -6.38 -20.05 -17.09
N ILE A 26 -7.26 -19.30 -16.44
CA ILE A 26 -8.71 -19.42 -16.59
C ILE A 26 -9.28 -18.14 -17.22
N SER A 27 -9.08 -16.98 -16.60
CA SER A 27 -9.77 -15.75 -17.04
C SER A 27 -9.23 -15.24 -18.38
N MET A 28 -7.90 -15.30 -18.60
CA MET A 28 -7.32 -14.89 -19.88
C MET A 28 -7.77 -15.80 -21.05
N PRO A 29 -7.71 -17.14 -20.97
CA PRO A 29 -8.28 -18.00 -21.99
C PRO A 29 -9.77 -17.74 -22.24
N LEU A 30 -10.60 -17.58 -21.21
CA LEU A 30 -12.02 -17.26 -21.37
C LEU A 30 -12.26 -15.94 -22.12
N LYS A 31 -11.41 -14.93 -21.89
CA LYS A 31 -11.48 -13.67 -22.61
C LYS A 31 -11.16 -13.84 -24.10
N TYR A 32 -10.08 -14.58 -24.43
CA TYR A 32 -9.58 -14.64 -25.81
C TYR A 32 -10.23 -15.74 -26.67
N PHE A 33 -10.65 -16.85 -26.07
CA PHE A 33 -11.23 -17.99 -26.79
C PHE A 33 -12.77 -18.06 -26.69
N ALA A 34 -13.35 -17.54 -25.60
CA ALA A 34 -14.80 -17.59 -25.39
C ALA A 34 -15.47 -16.20 -25.46
N ASP A 35 -14.69 -15.13 -25.72
CA ASP A 35 -15.15 -13.74 -25.80
C ASP A 35 -15.91 -13.28 -24.55
N LEU A 36 -15.42 -13.67 -23.36
CA LEU A 36 -15.99 -13.37 -22.05
C LEU A 36 -15.06 -12.43 -21.23
N PRO A 37 -14.95 -11.14 -21.59
CA PRO A 37 -14.00 -10.21 -20.95
C PRO A 37 -14.32 -9.94 -19.47
N GLN A 38 -15.57 -10.11 -19.05
CA GLN A 38 -16.01 -9.87 -17.67
C GLN A 38 -15.28 -10.75 -16.64
N PHE A 39 -14.86 -11.96 -17.01
CA PHE A 39 -14.12 -12.82 -16.11
C PHE A 39 -12.74 -12.23 -15.75
N VAL A 40 -12.06 -11.60 -16.70
CA VAL A 40 -10.79 -10.90 -16.44
C VAL A 40 -11.02 -9.69 -15.55
N THR A 41 -12.08 -8.93 -15.76
CA THR A 41 -12.40 -7.75 -14.94
C THR A 41 -12.68 -8.14 -13.48
N ILE A 42 -13.52 -9.16 -13.27
CA ILE A 42 -13.86 -9.62 -11.92
C ILE A 42 -12.64 -10.24 -11.21
N ASN A 43 -12.00 -11.22 -11.84
CA ASN A 43 -10.83 -11.89 -11.24
C ASN A 43 -9.64 -10.95 -11.09
N GLY A 44 -9.43 -10.01 -12.02
CA GLY A 44 -8.38 -9.00 -11.93
C GLY A 44 -8.59 -8.06 -10.74
N SER A 45 -9.84 -7.63 -10.50
CA SER A 45 -10.18 -6.81 -9.33
C SER A 45 -9.96 -7.56 -8.02
N ILE A 46 -10.35 -8.83 -7.95
CA ILE A 46 -10.14 -9.69 -6.78
C ILE A 46 -8.63 -9.90 -6.54
N HIS A 47 -7.86 -10.26 -7.59
CA HIS A 47 -6.41 -10.42 -7.50
C HIS A 47 -5.74 -9.12 -7.05
N GLY A 48 -6.12 -7.97 -7.63
CA GLY A 48 -5.60 -6.66 -7.21
C GLY A 48 -5.83 -6.36 -5.73
N GLY A 49 -7.02 -6.67 -5.20
CA GLY A 49 -7.32 -6.57 -3.76
C GLY A 49 -6.44 -7.50 -2.91
N ILE A 50 -6.28 -8.76 -3.32
CA ILE A 50 -5.42 -9.74 -2.63
C ILE A 50 -3.95 -9.28 -2.68
N PHE A 51 -3.48 -8.75 -3.82
CA PHE A 51 -2.12 -8.24 -3.99
C PHE A 51 -1.84 -7.07 -3.03
N ILE A 52 -2.78 -6.13 -2.86
CA ILE A 52 -2.66 -5.05 -1.87
C ILE A 52 -2.52 -5.62 -0.45
N LEU A 53 -3.33 -6.61 -0.08
CA LEU A 53 -3.23 -7.27 1.23
C LEU A 53 -1.90 -8.00 1.39
N TYR A 54 -1.37 -8.59 0.33
CA TYR A 54 -0.05 -9.21 0.33
C TYR A 54 1.08 -8.18 0.54
N LEU A 55 1.03 -7.02 -0.12
CA LEU A 55 1.98 -5.93 0.11
C LEU A 55 1.92 -5.42 1.56
N LEU A 56 0.72 -5.28 2.13
CA LEU A 56 0.54 -4.93 3.54
C LEU A 56 1.15 -6.00 4.47
N ALA A 57 0.99 -7.29 4.14
CA ALA A 57 1.59 -8.37 4.89
C ALA A 57 3.13 -8.31 4.85
N ILE A 58 3.74 -8.00 3.70
CA ILE A 58 5.19 -7.78 3.57
C ILE A 58 5.63 -6.61 4.45
N ALA A 59 4.90 -5.48 4.43
CA ALA A 59 5.20 -4.32 5.25
C ALA A 59 5.14 -4.65 6.75
N ILE A 60 4.10 -5.38 7.19
CA ILE A 60 3.96 -5.85 8.58
C ILE A 60 5.16 -6.72 9.00
N VAL A 61 5.57 -7.67 8.13
CA VAL A 61 6.72 -8.52 8.41
C VAL A 61 8.00 -7.70 8.49
N GLN A 62 8.22 -6.76 7.57
CA GLN A 62 9.37 -5.86 7.59
C GLN A 62 9.44 -5.07 8.90
N LEU A 63 8.32 -4.54 9.37
CA LEU A 63 8.25 -3.72 10.58
C LEU A 63 8.36 -4.53 11.87
N ARG A 64 7.77 -5.74 11.91
CA ARG A 64 7.67 -6.58 13.12
C ARG A 64 8.85 -7.54 13.30
N ILE A 65 9.47 -7.96 12.22
CA ILE A 65 10.57 -8.94 12.23
C ILE A 65 11.89 -8.27 11.92
N GLN A 66 11.84 -7.15 11.14
CA GLN A 66 13.02 -6.40 10.71
C GLN A 66 14.05 -7.32 10.02
N TRP A 67 13.57 -8.18 9.14
CA TRP A 67 14.41 -9.01 8.31
C TRP A 67 15.20 -8.17 7.28
N ASN A 68 16.16 -8.80 6.58
CA ASN A 68 16.88 -8.10 5.53
C ASN A 68 15.90 -7.61 4.46
N ILE A 69 16.00 -6.31 4.10
CA ILE A 69 15.10 -5.66 3.12
C ILE A 69 15.08 -6.39 1.76
N GLY A 70 16.16 -7.08 1.40
CA GLY A 70 16.22 -7.91 0.20
C GLY A 70 15.15 -9.01 0.15
N TRP A 71 14.73 -9.54 1.31
CA TRP A 71 13.61 -10.49 1.37
C TRP A 71 12.27 -9.85 1.04
N SER A 72 12.05 -8.58 1.40
CA SER A 72 10.85 -7.83 1.03
C SER A 72 10.80 -7.57 -0.48
N PHE A 73 11.91 -7.15 -1.08
CA PHE A 73 12.00 -7.00 -2.53
C PHE A 73 11.82 -8.34 -3.26
N LEU A 74 12.43 -9.41 -2.77
CA LEU A 74 12.25 -10.74 -3.33
C LEU A 74 10.78 -11.19 -3.25
N ALA A 75 10.10 -10.95 -2.11
CA ALA A 75 8.68 -11.26 -1.93
C ALA A 75 7.81 -10.53 -2.95
N ILE A 76 8.05 -9.23 -3.18
CA ILE A 76 7.34 -8.43 -4.18
C ILE A 76 7.61 -8.99 -5.59
N PHE A 77 8.87 -9.24 -5.93
CA PHE A 77 9.24 -9.73 -7.25
C PHE A 77 8.63 -11.10 -7.56
N VAL A 78 8.63 -11.99 -6.58
CA VAL A 78 8.09 -13.36 -6.71
C VAL A 78 6.58 -13.36 -6.94
N ALA A 79 5.83 -12.34 -6.47
CA ALA A 79 4.39 -12.20 -6.69
C ALA A 79 4.01 -12.03 -8.18
N PHE A 80 4.92 -11.55 -9.02
CA PHE A 80 4.69 -11.42 -10.46
C PHE A 80 4.99 -12.71 -11.25
N ILE A 81 5.57 -13.72 -10.58
CA ILE A 81 5.95 -14.98 -11.23
C ILE A 81 4.87 -16.04 -10.91
N PRO A 82 4.22 -16.62 -11.92
CA PRO A 82 3.32 -17.75 -11.70
C PRO A 82 4.03 -18.85 -10.91
N PHE A 83 3.37 -19.40 -9.89
CA PHE A 83 3.93 -20.37 -8.95
C PHE A 83 5.06 -19.85 -8.03
N GLY A 84 5.59 -18.63 -8.23
CA GLY A 84 6.68 -18.07 -7.43
C GLY A 84 6.37 -18.02 -5.94
N ASN A 85 5.17 -17.59 -5.57
CA ASN A 85 4.71 -17.51 -4.19
C ASN A 85 4.66 -18.88 -3.48
N PHE A 86 4.43 -19.97 -4.20
CA PHE A 86 4.46 -21.32 -3.61
C PHE A 86 5.88 -21.76 -3.27
N VAL A 87 6.85 -21.44 -4.15
CA VAL A 87 8.28 -21.70 -3.90
C VAL A 87 8.77 -20.84 -2.73
N PHE A 88 8.35 -19.57 -2.70
CA PHE A 88 8.71 -18.65 -1.64
C PHE A 88 8.11 -19.05 -0.29
N ASP A 89 6.87 -19.55 -0.25
CA ASP A 89 6.24 -20.08 0.96
C ASP A 89 7.05 -21.19 1.60
N SER A 90 7.61 -22.10 0.80
CA SER A 90 8.46 -23.18 1.29
C SER A 90 9.72 -22.68 2.02
N LYS A 91 10.29 -21.57 1.56
CA LYS A 91 11.40 -20.88 2.24
C LYS A 91 10.95 -20.19 3.51
N LEU A 92 9.82 -19.46 3.46
CA LEU A 92 9.25 -18.78 4.62
C LEU A 92 8.89 -19.75 5.74
N LYS A 93 8.37 -20.93 5.40
CA LYS A 93 8.06 -21.98 6.38
C LYS A 93 9.29 -22.41 7.17
N LYS A 94 10.43 -22.56 6.51
CA LYS A 94 11.71 -22.92 7.16
C LYS A 94 12.28 -21.79 8.00
N MET A 95 12.07 -20.54 7.60
CA MET A 95 12.59 -19.36 8.33
C MET A 95 11.71 -18.98 9.52
N GLN A 96 10.43 -19.30 9.52
CA GLN A 96 9.46 -18.88 10.53
C GLN A 96 9.89 -19.17 11.98
N PRO A 97 10.42 -20.35 12.36
CA PRO A 97 10.82 -20.64 13.73
C PRO A 97 12.08 -19.88 14.17
N LEU A 98 12.86 -19.34 13.23
CA LEU A 98 14.11 -18.64 13.50
C LEU A 98 13.91 -17.12 13.70
N LEU A 99 12.74 -16.61 13.36
CA LEU A 99 12.46 -15.19 13.33
C LEU A 99 11.64 -14.75 14.55
N HIS A 100 12.17 -13.77 15.29
CA HIS A 100 11.57 -13.22 16.50
C HIS A 100 10.75 -11.97 16.18
N ILE A 101 9.57 -11.85 16.81
CA ILE A 101 8.72 -10.68 16.67
C ILE A 101 9.27 -9.57 17.56
N LYS A 102 9.61 -8.44 16.95
CA LYS A 102 10.02 -7.21 17.64
C LYS A 102 8.81 -6.31 17.88
N PRO A 103 8.83 -5.47 18.93
CA PRO A 103 7.83 -4.42 19.06
C PRO A 103 7.89 -3.48 17.86
N PHE A 104 6.76 -2.85 17.52
CA PHE A 104 6.74 -1.83 16.48
C PHE A 104 7.73 -0.71 16.83
N PRO A 105 8.64 -0.34 15.92
CA PRO A 105 9.51 0.81 16.16
C PRO A 105 8.63 2.06 16.25
N LYS A 106 8.85 2.89 17.30
CA LYS A 106 8.05 4.12 17.50
C LYS A 106 8.14 5.06 16.30
N GLN A 107 9.25 5.07 15.60
CA GLN A 107 9.48 5.89 14.40
C GLN A 107 8.56 5.53 13.22
N TRP A 108 8.03 4.32 13.15
CA TRP A 108 7.11 3.91 12.10
C TRP A 108 5.84 4.79 12.05
N LEU A 109 5.32 5.19 13.22
CA LEU A 109 4.16 6.08 13.29
C LEU A 109 4.47 7.43 12.62
N VAL A 110 5.66 7.97 12.89
CA VAL A 110 6.12 9.22 12.27
C VAL A 110 6.24 9.06 10.75
N TYR A 111 6.85 7.99 10.27
CA TYR A 111 6.95 7.72 8.83
C TYR A 111 5.59 7.51 8.17
N ALA A 112 4.66 6.84 8.85
CA ALA A 112 3.30 6.68 8.35
C ALA A 112 2.57 8.04 8.25
N ILE A 113 2.67 8.89 9.26
CA ILE A 113 2.08 10.24 9.23
C ILE A 113 2.67 11.05 8.07
N ILE A 114 4.00 11.06 7.92
CA ILE A 114 4.67 11.76 6.82
C ILE A 114 4.18 11.24 5.47
N PHE A 115 4.14 9.90 5.29
CA PHE A 115 3.69 9.27 4.05
C PHE A 115 2.24 9.67 3.70
N PHE A 116 1.30 9.57 4.66
CA PHE A 116 -0.08 9.93 4.42
C PHE A 116 -0.27 11.43 4.18
N SER A 117 0.53 12.29 4.82
CA SER A 117 0.50 13.73 4.57
C SER A 117 0.95 14.08 3.15
N PHE A 118 2.01 13.46 2.65
CA PHE A 118 2.42 13.63 1.26
C PHE A 118 1.42 13.03 0.28
N PHE A 119 0.89 11.84 0.57
CA PHE A 119 -0.11 11.18 -0.24
C PHE A 119 -1.37 12.06 -0.40
N ASP A 120 -1.87 12.63 0.70
CA ASP A 120 -2.99 13.57 0.70
C ASP A 120 -2.71 14.77 -0.21
N LEU A 121 -1.55 15.40 -0.09
CA LEU A 121 -1.15 16.53 -0.94
C LEU A 121 -1.16 16.17 -2.43
N PHE A 122 -0.57 15.03 -2.81
CA PHE A 122 -0.49 14.61 -4.21
C PHE A 122 -1.84 14.20 -4.80
N VAL A 123 -2.73 13.62 -4.00
CA VAL A 123 -4.06 13.21 -4.44
C VAL A 123 -5.01 14.41 -4.54
N GLN A 124 -4.95 15.35 -3.61
CA GLN A 124 -5.88 16.48 -3.59
C GLN A 124 -5.64 17.47 -4.73
N LEU A 125 -4.39 17.75 -5.11
CA LEU A 125 -4.09 18.75 -6.14
C LEU A 125 -4.82 18.50 -7.48
N PRO A 126 -4.74 17.31 -8.11
CA PRO A 126 -5.47 17.05 -9.35
C PRO A 126 -6.98 16.94 -9.16
N ILE A 127 -7.45 16.41 -8.02
CA ILE A 127 -8.89 16.24 -7.75
C ILE A 127 -9.55 17.59 -7.56
N MET A 128 -8.97 18.49 -6.78
CA MET A 128 -9.55 19.81 -6.48
C MET A 128 -9.72 20.65 -7.75
N SER A 129 -8.71 20.69 -8.63
CA SER A 129 -8.80 21.45 -9.89
C SER A 129 -9.86 20.87 -10.81
N THR A 130 -9.87 19.55 -10.98
CA THR A 130 -10.83 18.86 -11.85
C THR A 130 -12.28 19.01 -11.35
N TYR A 131 -12.46 18.89 -10.03
CA TYR A 131 -13.77 19.10 -9.41
C TYR A 131 -14.26 20.54 -9.56
N ALA A 132 -13.42 21.55 -9.32
CA ALA A 132 -13.77 22.96 -9.51
C ALA A 132 -14.25 23.23 -10.95
N LEU A 133 -13.53 22.70 -11.94
CA LEU A 133 -13.93 22.83 -13.35
C LEU A 133 -15.26 22.10 -13.65
N SER A 134 -15.50 20.93 -13.05
CA SER A 134 -16.72 20.15 -13.27
C SER A 134 -17.98 20.83 -12.73
N VAL A 135 -17.86 21.65 -11.70
CA VAL A 135 -18.97 22.47 -11.16
C VAL A 135 -19.10 23.84 -11.84
N GLY A 136 -18.37 24.05 -12.96
CA GLY A 136 -18.51 25.27 -13.79
C GLY A 136 -17.59 26.43 -13.38
N ALA A 137 -16.57 26.19 -12.51
CA ALA A 137 -15.60 27.21 -12.21
C ALA A 137 -14.70 27.49 -13.43
N THR A 138 -14.30 28.76 -13.59
CA THR A 138 -13.29 29.10 -14.59
C THR A 138 -11.91 28.56 -14.19
N THR A 139 -11.00 28.37 -15.14
CA THR A 139 -9.62 27.95 -14.89
C THR A 139 -8.91 28.86 -13.88
N PHE A 140 -9.21 30.16 -13.89
CA PHE A 140 -8.68 31.14 -12.94
C PHE A 140 -9.16 30.86 -11.52
N VAL A 141 -10.46 30.60 -11.32
CA VAL A 141 -11.05 30.27 -10.01
C VAL A 141 -10.52 28.92 -9.51
N ALA A 142 -10.42 27.92 -10.38
CA ALA A 142 -9.81 26.64 -10.01
C ALA A 142 -8.35 26.81 -9.55
N GLY A 143 -7.58 27.68 -10.20
CA GLY A 143 -6.21 28.02 -9.82
C GLY A 143 -6.15 28.71 -8.43
N ILE A 144 -7.09 29.64 -8.14
CA ILE A 144 -7.19 30.27 -6.83
C ILE A 144 -7.48 29.25 -5.74
N VAL A 145 -8.40 28.31 -5.96
CA VAL A 145 -8.76 27.27 -4.98
C VAL A 145 -7.54 26.42 -4.63
N VAL A 146 -6.80 25.95 -5.63
CA VAL A 146 -5.58 25.17 -5.44
C VAL A 146 -4.48 25.99 -4.75
N GLY A 147 -4.31 27.25 -5.16
CA GLY A 147 -3.35 28.17 -4.55
C GLY A 147 -3.66 28.48 -3.08
N LEU A 148 -4.92 28.70 -2.74
CA LEU A 148 -5.37 28.94 -1.37
C LEU A 148 -5.16 27.70 -0.47
N TYR A 149 -5.44 26.51 -0.99
CA TYR A 149 -5.15 25.25 -0.30
C TYR A 149 -3.65 25.13 0.02
N SER A 150 -2.78 25.33 -0.97
CA SER A 150 -1.32 25.25 -0.80
C SER A 150 -0.82 26.30 0.20
N PHE A 151 -1.37 27.52 0.14
CA PHE A 151 -1.04 28.59 1.06
C PHE A 151 -1.41 28.22 2.50
N MET A 152 -2.64 27.78 2.75
CA MET A 152 -3.12 27.36 4.08
C MET A 152 -2.33 26.17 4.62
N ASN A 153 -1.97 25.20 3.77
CA ASN A 153 -1.14 24.06 4.16
C ASN A 153 0.27 24.53 4.62
N THR A 154 0.87 25.49 3.90
CA THR A 154 2.16 26.05 4.28
C THR A 154 2.09 26.74 5.64
N PHE A 155 1.08 27.57 5.88
CA PHE A 155 0.85 28.21 7.19
C PHE A 155 0.64 27.17 8.29
N GLY A 156 -0.19 26.16 8.07
CA GLY A 156 -0.42 25.06 9.00
C GLY A 156 0.87 24.36 9.40
N ASN A 157 1.74 24.09 8.43
CA ASN A 157 3.04 23.46 8.67
C ASN A 157 3.98 24.34 9.50
N ILE A 158 4.03 25.64 9.22
CA ILE A 158 4.86 26.59 9.99
C ILE A 158 4.38 26.64 11.45
N PHE A 159 3.08 26.81 11.67
CA PHE A 159 2.52 26.86 13.03
C PHE A 159 2.70 25.53 13.77
N SER A 160 2.45 24.41 13.10
CA SER A 160 2.67 23.08 13.66
C SER A 160 4.14 22.86 14.05
N GLY A 161 5.09 23.30 13.21
CA GLY A 161 6.52 23.23 13.49
C GLY A 161 6.89 24.00 14.76
N ILE A 162 6.46 25.28 14.86
CA ILE A 162 6.71 26.14 16.05
C ILE A 162 6.11 25.52 17.31
N TYR A 163 4.90 24.95 17.22
CA TYR A 163 4.25 24.31 18.36
C TYR A 163 4.96 23.03 18.79
N THR A 164 5.37 22.22 17.81
CA THR A 164 6.10 20.97 18.05
C THR A 164 7.43 21.21 18.76
N ASP A 165 8.15 22.27 18.37
CA ASP A 165 9.42 22.64 18.99
C ASP A 165 9.25 23.12 20.44
N LYS A 166 8.13 23.81 20.75
CA LYS A 166 7.85 24.34 22.11
C LYS A 166 7.32 23.27 23.08
N ILE A 167 6.50 22.33 22.63
CA ILE A 167 5.75 21.39 23.49
C ILE A 167 6.36 19.98 23.45
N GLY A 168 7.16 19.70 22.42
CA GLY A 168 7.75 18.38 22.15
C GLY A 168 6.80 17.48 21.34
N ALA A 169 7.35 16.84 20.31
CA ALA A 169 6.60 16.06 19.33
C ALA A 169 5.69 14.96 19.94
N PHE A 170 6.08 14.38 21.07
CA PHE A 170 5.34 13.30 21.73
C PHE A 170 4.18 13.76 22.63
N ARG A 171 3.98 15.06 22.83
CA ARG A 171 2.83 15.60 23.58
C ARG A 171 1.69 16.07 22.67
N ILE A 172 1.96 16.17 21.38
CA ILE A 172 1.00 16.66 20.37
C ILE A 172 0.38 15.49 19.61
N LEU A 173 1.05 14.34 19.57
CA LEU A 173 0.59 13.06 18.99
C LEU A 173 -0.12 12.22 20.06
#